data_b03e5a61dc71133adef954471d9636cc
#
_entry.id   b03e5a61dc71133adef954471d9636cc
#
_cell.length_a   1.000
_cell.length_b   1.000
_cell.length_c   1.000
_cell.angle_alpha   90.00
_cell.angle_beta   90.00
_cell.angle_gamma   90.00
#
_symmetry.space_group_name_H-M   'P 1'
#
loop_
_entity.id
_entity.type
_entity.pdbx_description
1 polymer ?
#
loop_
_entity_poly.entity_id
_entity_poly.type
_entity_poly.pdbx_seq_one_letter_code
_entity_poly.pdbx_strand_id
1 'polypeptide(L)'
;PELGVISASAQSSLRLKNKLFSACGLFCYSEFVLLPGRNMYTIREAEVRNVFHGISSTIEGMSLAMYLAEMAAALSPTGEEAAKELRLLLNCLYMISEGKTDLHVVKAVFELRTMSECGFLPQLVCCRICEKYDGPAFYLDPQEGILLCEDCAKKAGKTCNLDMGVKLLGEITTP
;
A
#
# COMPACT_ATOMS: atom_id res chain seq x y z
N PRO A 1 13.00 -3.43 -8.44
CA PRO A 1 12.33 -2.15 -8.34
C PRO A 1 12.61 -1.22 -9.52
N GLU A 2 13.77 -1.31 -10.17
CA GLU A 2 14.20 -0.42 -11.26
C GLU A 2 13.32 -0.46 -12.52
N LEU A 3 12.64 -1.56 -12.75
CA LEU A 3 11.78 -1.78 -13.92
C LEU A 3 10.28 -1.71 -13.60
N GLY A 4 9.92 -1.40 -12.36
CA GLY A 4 8.52 -1.42 -11.91
C GLY A 4 7.88 -2.80 -12.04
N VAL A 5 6.63 -2.83 -12.51
CA VAL A 5 5.90 -4.08 -12.73
C VAL A 5 6.33 -4.72 -14.04
N ILE A 6 6.78 -5.95 -13.97
CA ILE A 6 7.22 -6.75 -15.14
C ILE A 6 6.58 -8.15 -15.13
N SER A 7 6.49 -8.75 -16.29
CA SER A 7 6.07 -10.14 -16.44
C SER A 7 7.28 -11.05 -16.57
N ALA A 8 7.34 -12.09 -15.74
CA ALA A 8 8.42 -13.07 -15.76
C ALA A 8 7.88 -14.50 -15.68
N SER A 9 8.49 -15.41 -16.44
CA SER A 9 8.18 -16.83 -16.41
C SER A 9 9.15 -17.58 -15.49
N ALA A 10 8.60 -18.35 -14.54
CA ALA A 10 9.35 -19.20 -13.63
C ALA A 10 9.21 -20.67 -14.07
N GLN A 11 10.08 -21.15 -14.96
CA GLN A 11 10.03 -22.53 -15.45
C GLN A 11 10.26 -23.54 -14.32
N SER A 12 9.37 -24.53 -14.20
CA SER A 12 9.45 -25.60 -13.20
C SER A 12 9.40 -25.12 -11.73
N SER A 13 8.94 -23.90 -11.44
CA SER A 13 8.78 -23.37 -10.08
C SER A 13 7.84 -24.22 -9.20
N LEU A 14 6.89 -24.94 -9.79
CA LEU A 14 5.97 -25.84 -9.09
C LEU A 14 6.58 -27.18 -8.64
N ARG A 15 7.83 -27.50 -9.05
CA ARG A 15 8.49 -28.71 -8.62
C ARG A 15 9.17 -28.51 -7.27
N LEU A 16 8.79 -29.30 -6.26
CA LEU A 16 9.31 -29.22 -4.88
C LEU A 16 10.83 -29.24 -4.75
N LYS A 17 11.53 -29.91 -5.69
CA LYS A 17 13.00 -29.98 -5.73
C LYS A 17 13.65 -28.78 -6.42
N ASN A 18 12.87 -27.86 -6.99
CA ASN A 18 13.40 -26.68 -7.65
C ASN A 18 13.65 -25.57 -6.62
N LYS A 19 14.83 -24.97 -6.69
CA LYS A 19 15.19 -23.80 -5.84
C LYS A 19 14.22 -22.61 -6.00
N LEU A 20 13.54 -22.51 -7.14
CA LEU A 20 12.54 -21.47 -7.42
C LEU A 20 11.22 -21.70 -6.68
N PHE A 21 10.93 -22.92 -6.18
CA PHE A 21 9.66 -23.24 -5.53
C PHE A 21 9.39 -22.34 -4.32
N SER A 22 10.37 -22.23 -3.40
CA SER A 22 10.24 -21.39 -2.22
C SER A 22 10.28 -19.89 -2.56
N ALA A 23 11.13 -19.49 -3.50
CA ALA A 23 11.28 -18.09 -3.86
C ALA A 23 10.08 -17.49 -4.61
N CYS A 24 9.32 -18.33 -5.33
CA CYS A 24 8.08 -17.96 -6.01
C CYS A 24 6.83 -18.23 -5.15
N GLY A 25 7.00 -18.53 -3.88
CA GLY A 25 5.90 -18.74 -2.94
C GLY A 25 5.10 -17.47 -2.68
N LEU A 26 3.84 -17.64 -2.27
CA LEU A 26 2.97 -16.53 -1.91
C LEU A 26 3.56 -15.76 -0.71
N PHE A 27 3.53 -14.43 -0.76
CA PHE A 27 4.09 -13.52 0.24
C PHE A 27 5.58 -13.79 0.55
N CYS A 28 6.33 -14.17 -0.49
CA CYS A 28 7.76 -14.33 -0.43
C CYS A 28 8.44 -13.11 -1.07
N TYR A 29 9.29 -12.42 -0.35
CA TYR A 29 10.16 -11.39 -0.90
C TYR A 29 11.48 -12.03 -1.31
N SER A 30 11.74 -12.02 -2.61
CA SER A 30 12.90 -12.69 -3.21
C SER A 30 13.62 -11.79 -4.18
N GLU A 31 14.92 -12.00 -4.30
CA GLU A 31 15.75 -11.39 -5.33
C GLU A 31 15.87 -12.37 -6.51
N PHE A 32 15.65 -11.86 -7.72
CA PHE A 32 15.59 -12.66 -8.93
C PHE A 32 16.67 -12.24 -9.92
N VAL A 33 17.33 -13.23 -10.54
CA VAL A 33 18.14 -13.03 -11.74
C VAL A 33 17.26 -13.29 -12.94
N LEU A 34 17.06 -12.26 -13.76
CA LEU A 34 16.15 -12.28 -14.89
C LEU A 34 16.93 -12.30 -16.20
N LEU A 35 16.49 -13.14 -17.15
CA LEU A 35 16.95 -13.13 -18.53
C LEU A 35 15.89 -12.46 -19.41
N PRO A 36 16.26 -11.49 -20.25
CA PRO A 36 15.33 -10.88 -21.17
C PRO A 36 14.85 -11.87 -22.24
N GLY A 37 13.54 -11.89 -22.47
CA GLY A 37 12.89 -12.65 -23.55
C GLY A 37 12.18 -11.69 -24.51
N ARG A 38 11.50 -12.22 -25.54
CA ARG A 38 10.80 -11.39 -26.54
C ARG A 38 9.62 -10.61 -25.94
N ASN A 39 8.81 -11.25 -25.10
CA ASN A 39 7.59 -10.67 -24.53
C ASN A 39 7.57 -10.64 -23.00
N MET A 40 8.43 -11.42 -22.36
CA MET A 40 8.52 -11.49 -20.89
C MET A 40 9.92 -11.93 -20.48
N TYR A 41 10.28 -11.66 -19.24
CA TYR A 41 11.51 -12.15 -18.64
C TYR A 41 11.40 -13.62 -18.26
N THR A 42 12.54 -14.30 -18.16
CA THR A 42 12.63 -15.67 -17.60
C THR A 42 13.45 -15.62 -16.32
N ILE A 43 12.92 -16.16 -15.23
CA ILE A 43 13.64 -16.26 -13.96
C ILE A 43 14.66 -17.40 -14.08
N ARG A 44 15.93 -17.05 -13.97
CA ARG A 44 17.03 -18.00 -13.99
C ARG A 44 17.39 -18.48 -12.60
N GLU A 45 17.52 -17.54 -11.67
CA GLU A 45 17.90 -17.81 -10.30
C GLU A 45 17.03 -16.94 -9.37
N ALA A 46 16.84 -17.41 -8.14
CA ALA A 46 16.14 -16.65 -7.11
C ALA A 46 16.73 -16.94 -5.74
N GLU A 47 16.81 -15.92 -4.92
CA GLU A 47 17.21 -15.99 -3.51
C GLU A 47 16.11 -15.39 -2.65
N VAL A 48 15.62 -16.16 -1.68
CA VAL A 48 14.62 -15.69 -0.72
C VAL A 48 15.28 -14.71 0.25
N ARG A 49 14.74 -13.50 0.35
CA ARG A 49 15.18 -12.47 1.31
C ARG A 49 14.32 -12.49 2.56
N ASN A 50 13.00 -12.65 2.40
CA ASN A 50 12.07 -12.75 3.52
C ASN A 50 10.82 -13.54 3.13
N VAL A 51 10.20 -14.20 4.11
CA VAL A 51 8.91 -14.88 3.97
C VAL A 51 7.98 -14.42 5.08
N PHE A 52 6.86 -13.83 4.71
CA PHE A 52 5.88 -13.28 5.64
C PHE A 52 4.89 -14.36 6.12
N HIS A 53 5.39 -15.36 6.87
CA HIS A 53 4.62 -16.53 7.31
C HIS A 53 3.36 -16.17 8.12
N GLY A 54 3.42 -15.12 8.94
CA GLY A 54 2.31 -14.72 9.80
C GLY A 54 1.06 -14.26 9.05
N ILE A 55 1.18 -13.86 7.77
CA ILE A 55 0.04 -13.45 6.95
C ILE A 55 -1.00 -14.58 6.83
N SER A 56 -0.53 -15.83 6.70
CA SER A 56 -1.40 -16.99 6.56
C SER A 56 -2.08 -17.45 7.87
N SER A 57 -1.81 -16.78 8.98
CA SER A 57 -2.38 -17.15 10.29
C SER A 57 -3.86 -16.78 10.42
N THR A 58 -4.34 -15.80 9.66
CA THR A 58 -5.74 -15.36 9.67
C THR A 58 -6.25 -15.14 8.24
N ILE A 59 -7.54 -15.37 8.04
CA ILE A 59 -8.20 -15.15 6.74
C ILE A 59 -8.21 -13.66 6.39
N GLU A 60 -8.44 -12.82 7.39
CA GLU A 60 -8.47 -11.36 7.25
C GLU A 60 -7.09 -10.82 6.84
N GLY A 61 -6.02 -11.29 7.50
CA GLY A 61 -4.64 -10.91 7.16
C GLY A 61 -4.26 -11.33 5.75
N MET A 62 -4.62 -12.55 5.35
CA MET A 62 -4.38 -13.05 4.00
C MET A 62 -5.15 -12.23 2.96
N SER A 63 -6.44 -11.96 3.20
CA SER A 63 -7.29 -11.20 2.29
C SER A 63 -6.77 -9.77 2.12
N LEU A 64 -6.37 -9.13 3.22
CA LEU A 64 -5.79 -7.78 3.15
C LEU A 64 -4.47 -7.80 2.38
N ALA A 65 -3.56 -8.73 2.66
CA ALA A 65 -2.27 -8.81 1.98
C ALA A 65 -2.42 -9.01 0.46
N MET A 66 -3.37 -9.85 0.03
CA MET A 66 -3.70 -10.03 -1.39
C MET A 66 -4.23 -8.74 -2.01
N TYR A 67 -5.16 -8.06 -1.35
CA TYR A 67 -5.69 -6.77 -1.78
C TYR A 67 -4.57 -5.72 -1.96
N LEU A 68 -3.67 -5.59 -0.98
CA LEU A 68 -2.55 -4.64 -1.06
C LEU A 68 -1.60 -4.99 -2.22
N ALA A 69 -1.32 -6.28 -2.44
CA ALA A 69 -0.47 -6.73 -3.53
C ALA A 69 -1.09 -6.44 -4.91
N GLU A 70 -2.40 -6.67 -5.07
CA GLU A 70 -3.13 -6.34 -6.30
C GLU A 70 -3.15 -4.84 -6.57
N MET A 71 -3.41 -4.01 -5.55
CA MET A 71 -3.36 -2.56 -5.67
C MET A 71 -1.95 -2.08 -6.06
N ALA A 72 -0.92 -2.59 -5.39
CA ALA A 72 0.46 -2.25 -5.72
C ALA A 72 0.78 -2.62 -7.18
N ALA A 73 0.39 -3.80 -7.63
CA ALA A 73 0.63 -4.23 -9.02
C ALA A 73 -0.13 -3.37 -10.04
N ALA A 74 -1.34 -2.92 -9.70
CA ALA A 74 -2.17 -2.11 -10.61
C ALA A 74 -1.72 -0.64 -10.72
N LEU A 75 -1.18 -0.08 -9.64
CA LEU A 75 -0.85 1.35 -9.53
C LEU A 75 0.65 1.63 -9.70
N SER A 76 1.52 0.62 -9.57
CA SER A 76 2.95 0.81 -9.78
C SER A 76 3.28 1.01 -11.26
N PRO A 77 4.25 1.87 -11.57
CA PRO A 77 4.65 2.14 -12.94
C PRO A 77 5.25 0.90 -13.61
N THR A 78 5.19 0.86 -14.95
CA THR A 78 5.83 -0.16 -15.77
C THR A 78 6.99 0.48 -16.54
N GLY A 79 8.18 -0.12 -16.44
CA GLY A 79 9.37 0.40 -17.10
C GLY A 79 10.05 1.58 -16.38
N GLU A 80 9.59 1.93 -15.19
CA GLU A 80 10.14 2.99 -14.35
C GLU A 80 10.43 2.44 -12.94
N GLU A 81 11.18 3.19 -12.15
CA GLU A 81 11.51 2.78 -10.78
C GLU A 81 10.27 2.80 -9.87
N ALA A 82 10.02 1.68 -9.17
CA ALA A 82 8.94 1.49 -8.20
C ALA A 82 9.46 1.07 -6.81
N ALA A 83 10.57 1.67 -6.37
CA ALA A 83 11.21 1.32 -5.10
C ALA A 83 10.38 1.78 -3.89
N LYS A 84 9.68 2.91 -4.00
CA LYS A 84 8.83 3.46 -2.94
C LYS A 84 7.60 2.59 -2.73
N GLU A 85 6.91 2.24 -3.81
CA GLU A 85 5.73 1.38 -3.82
C GLU A 85 6.07 -0.01 -3.27
N LEU A 86 7.18 -0.59 -3.70
CA LEU A 86 7.66 -1.87 -3.18
C LEU A 86 7.95 -1.78 -1.68
N ARG A 87 8.63 -0.73 -1.22
CA ARG A 87 8.94 -0.53 0.20
C ARG A 87 7.67 -0.39 1.03
N LEU A 88 6.69 0.39 0.56
CA LEU A 88 5.39 0.55 1.22
C LEU A 88 4.69 -0.80 1.35
N LEU A 89 4.60 -1.56 0.26
CA LEU A 89 4.00 -2.89 0.26
C LEU A 89 4.69 -3.82 1.27
N LEU A 90 6.03 -3.93 1.22
CA LEU A 90 6.80 -4.80 2.10
C LEU A 90 6.62 -4.44 3.59
N ASN A 91 6.59 -3.14 3.92
CA ASN A 91 6.33 -2.69 5.27
C ASN A 91 4.93 -3.09 5.75
N CYS A 92 3.91 -2.92 4.92
CA CYS A 92 2.54 -3.32 5.25
C CYS A 92 2.41 -4.85 5.40
N LEU A 93 3.03 -5.64 4.51
CA LEU A 93 3.07 -7.11 4.63
C LEU A 93 3.78 -7.55 5.92
N TYR A 94 4.85 -6.87 6.31
CA TYR A 94 5.52 -7.12 7.58
C TYR A 94 4.61 -6.82 8.78
N MET A 95 3.90 -5.69 8.79
CA MET A 95 2.97 -5.33 9.87
C MET A 95 1.82 -6.35 10.01
N ILE A 96 1.26 -6.82 8.88
CA ILE A 96 0.26 -7.89 8.87
C ILE A 96 0.84 -9.19 9.42
N SER A 97 2.05 -9.57 8.99
CA SER A 97 2.71 -10.80 9.43
C SER A 97 3.03 -10.81 10.93
N GLU A 98 3.41 -9.66 11.51
CA GLU A 98 3.64 -9.53 12.95
C GLU A 98 2.36 -9.60 13.78
N GLY A 99 1.21 -9.24 13.21
CA GLY A 99 -0.09 -9.31 13.88
C GLY A 99 -0.26 -8.35 15.07
N LYS A 100 0.62 -7.35 15.20
CA LYS A 100 0.60 -6.38 16.33
C LYS A 100 -0.18 -5.11 16.03
N THR A 101 -0.46 -4.86 14.76
CA THR A 101 -1.13 -3.64 14.28
C THR A 101 -2.52 -4.00 13.78
N ASP A 102 -3.50 -3.15 14.07
CA ASP A 102 -4.85 -3.31 13.54
C ASP A 102 -4.84 -3.29 12.00
N LEU A 103 -5.50 -4.25 11.39
CA LEU A 103 -5.53 -4.40 9.93
C LEU A 103 -6.19 -3.23 9.22
N HIS A 104 -7.14 -2.55 9.86
CA HIS A 104 -7.76 -1.35 9.31
C HIS A 104 -6.78 -0.18 9.26
N VAL A 105 -5.90 -0.07 10.26
CA VAL A 105 -4.82 0.93 10.26
C VAL A 105 -3.82 0.64 9.14
N VAL A 106 -3.38 -0.61 8.99
CA VAL A 106 -2.46 -1.00 7.90
C VAL A 106 -3.07 -0.66 6.54
N LYS A 107 -4.35 -0.99 6.33
CA LYS A 107 -5.08 -0.68 5.11
C LYS A 107 -5.11 0.82 4.84
N ALA A 108 -5.53 1.62 5.85
CA ALA A 108 -5.63 3.07 5.71
C ALA A 108 -4.28 3.73 5.39
N VAL A 109 -3.20 3.30 6.05
CA VAL A 109 -1.84 3.80 5.78
C VAL A 109 -1.42 3.49 4.35
N PHE A 110 -1.64 2.25 3.89
CA PHE A 110 -1.30 1.86 2.52
C PHE A 110 -2.07 2.68 1.49
N GLU A 111 -3.40 2.77 1.63
CA GLU A 111 -4.26 3.49 0.69
C GLU A 111 -3.91 4.98 0.62
N LEU A 112 -3.76 5.66 1.77
CA LEU A 112 -3.43 7.08 1.81
C LEU A 112 -2.05 7.38 1.22
N ARG A 113 -1.04 6.56 1.51
CA ARG A 113 0.29 6.74 0.93
C ARG A 113 0.29 6.48 -0.57
N THR A 114 -0.39 5.44 -1.02
CA THR A 114 -0.53 5.16 -2.46
C THR A 114 -1.25 6.30 -3.17
N MET A 115 -2.34 6.83 -2.59
CA MET A 115 -3.03 8.01 -3.14
C MET A 115 -2.12 9.23 -3.20
N SER A 116 -1.28 9.44 -2.17
CA SER A 116 -0.31 10.53 -2.14
C SER A 116 0.71 10.40 -3.28
N GLU A 117 1.27 9.21 -3.48
CA GLU A 117 2.27 8.94 -4.53
C GLU A 117 1.66 9.06 -5.93
N CYS A 118 0.40 8.70 -6.11
CA CYS A 118 -0.35 8.89 -7.35
C CYS A 118 -0.85 10.33 -7.58
N GLY A 119 -0.63 11.25 -6.63
CA GLY A 119 -1.07 12.65 -6.74
C GLY A 119 -2.56 12.88 -6.46
N PHE A 120 -3.26 11.89 -5.88
CA PHE A 120 -4.69 11.94 -5.54
C PHE A 120 -4.94 12.15 -4.03
N LEU A 121 -3.94 12.64 -3.29
CA LEU A 121 -4.10 12.85 -1.86
C LEU A 121 -5.18 13.90 -1.57
N PRO A 122 -6.20 13.59 -0.75
CA PRO A 122 -7.13 14.58 -0.26
C PRO A 122 -6.42 15.68 0.53
N GLN A 123 -6.97 16.88 0.54
CA GLN A 123 -6.43 17.98 1.33
C GLN A 123 -6.75 17.79 2.82
N LEU A 124 -5.88 17.10 3.53
CA LEU A 124 -6.07 16.70 4.93
C LEU A 124 -5.35 17.60 5.95
N VAL A 125 -4.74 18.71 5.51
CA VAL A 125 -3.88 19.54 6.37
C VAL A 125 -4.68 20.50 7.22
N CYS A 126 -5.69 21.17 6.64
CA CYS A 126 -6.47 22.20 7.30
C CYS A 126 -7.86 22.37 6.69
N CYS A 127 -8.72 23.13 7.36
CA CYS A 127 -10.01 23.52 6.81
C CYS A 127 -9.83 24.32 5.51
N ARG A 128 -10.46 23.91 4.43
CA ARG A 128 -10.39 24.57 3.12
C ARG A 128 -10.87 26.00 3.10
N ILE A 129 -11.78 26.39 4.05
CA ILE A 129 -12.41 27.71 4.06
C ILE A 129 -11.70 28.69 4.99
N CYS A 130 -11.37 28.27 6.23
CA CYS A 130 -10.81 29.15 7.25
C CYS A 130 -9.39 28.78 7.68
N GLU A 131 -8.79 27.79 7.03
CA GLU A 131 -7.41 27.33 7.26
C GLU A 131 -7.11 26.85 8.70
N LYS A 132 -8.13 26.54 9.48
CA LYS A 132 -7.98 26.01 10.83
C LYS A 132 -7.38 24.60 10.76
N TYR A 133 -6.28 24.38 11.51
CA TYR A 133 -5.51 23.12 11.50
C TYR A 133 -5.99 22.10 12.51
N ASP A 134 -6.55 22.52 13.62
CA ASP A 134 -6.93 21.68 14.75
C ASP A 134 -8.35 21.99 15.22
N GLY A 135 -8.97 20.98 15.78
CA GLY A 135 -10.34 21.04 16.28
C GLY A 135 -10.82 19.67 16.71
N PRO A 136 -11.94 19.63 17.46
CA PRO A 136 -12.48 18.39 17.99
C PRO A 136 -13.01 17.46 16.91
N ALA A 137 -13.50 18.00 15.80
CA ALA A 137 -14.07 17.25 14.72
C ALA A 137 -13.95 18.00 13.38
N PHE A 138 -13.89 17.22 12.30
CA PHE A 138 -13.82 17.71 10.92
C PHE A 138 -14.85 16.97 10.06
N TYR A 139 -15.20 17.57 8.94
CA TYR A 139 -15.92 16.95 7.86
C TYR A 139 -14.96 16.75 6.67
N LEU A 140 -14.74 15.51 6.27
CA LEU A 140 -14.08 15.18 5.02
C LEU A 140 -15.15 15.00 3.94
N ASP A 141 -15.08 15.81 2.91
CA ASP A 141 -15.90 15.63 1.71
C ASP A 141 -15.26 14.56 0.82
N PRO A 142 -15.89 13.39 0.67
CA PRO A 142 -15.30 12.30 -0.10
C PRO A 142 -15.30 12.54 -1.62
N GLN A 143 -16.11 13.47 -2.11
CA GLN A 143 -16.18 13.81 -3.53
C GLN A 143 -15.14 14.84 -3.91
N GLU A 144 -14.99 15.88 -3.09
CA GLU A 144 -14.07 16.98 -3.34
C GLU A 144 -12.67 16.72 -2.75
N GLY A 145 -12.55 15.74 -1.84
CA GLY A 145 -11.29 15.46 -1.13
C GLY A 145 -10.80 16.61 -0.26
N ILE A 146 -11.73 17.40 0.33
CA ILE A 146 -11.41 18.57 1.16
C ILE A 146 -11.87 18.40 2.60
N LEU A 147 -11.20 19.07 3.52
CA LEU A 147 -11.53 19.14 4.92
C LEU A 147 -12.25 20.46 5.29
N LEU A 148 -13.30 20.35 6.08
CA LEU A 148 -13.97 21.50 6.71
C LEU A 148 -13.93 21.32 8.23
N CYS A 149 -13.62 22.38 8.98
CA CYS A 149 -13.77 22.38 10.41
C CYS A 149 -15.26 22.40 10.80
N GLU A 150 -15.57 22.08 12.05
CA GLU A 150 -16.95 21.98 12.56
C GLU A 150 -17.80 23.22 12.25
N ASP A 151 -17.24 24.43 12.43
CA ASP A 151 -17.96 25.68 12.17
C ASP A 151 -18.28 25.87 10.69
N CYS A 152 -17.33 25.55 9.81
CA CYS A 152 -17.52 25.67 8.36
C CYS A 152 -18.41 24.56 7.81
N ALA A 153 -18.34 23.36 8.35
CA ALA A 153 -19.21 22.25 8.01
C ALA A 153 -20.67 22.56 8.38
N LYS A 154 -20.91 23.07 9.59
CA LYS A 154 -22.25 23.52 10.03
C LYS A 154 -22.84 24.59 9.10
N LYS A 155 -22.03 25.59 8.71
CA LYS A 155 -22.48 26.63 7.76
C LYS A 155 -22.80 26.07 6.38
N ALA A 156 -22.13 24.99 5.98
CA ALA A 156 -22.39 24.28 4.73
C ALA A 156 -23.49 23.21 4.85
N GLY A 157 -24.14 23.07 6.01
CA GLY A 157 -25.18 22.06 6.25
C GLY A 157 -24.65 20.64 6.28
N LYS A 158 -23.36 20.46 6.60
CA LYS A 158 -22.67 19.17 6.69
C LYS A 158 -22.44 18.75 8.13
N THR A 159 -22.44 17.44 8.37
CA THR A 159 -22.14 16.87 9.70
C THR A 159 -20.72 16.30 9.69
N CYS A 160 -19.94 16.59 10.74
CA CYS A 160 -18.58 16.05 10.87
C CYS A 160 -18.59 14.52 10.87
N ASN A 161 -17.67 13.94 10.14
CA ASN A 161 -17.49 12.49 9.97
C ASN A 161 -16.08 12.00 10.37
N LEU A 162 -15.24 12.91 10.86
CA LEU A 162 -13.91 12.62 11.39
C LEU A 162 -13.75 13.24 12.77
N ASP A 163 -13.45 12.40 13.77
CA ASP A 163 -13.06 12.84 15.10
C ASP A 163 -11.55 12.93 15.19
N MET A 164 -11.01 13.90 15.94
CA MET A 164 -9.61 14.06 16.44
C MET A 164 -8.43 13.46 15.63
N GLY A 165 -8.66 12.80 14.51
CA GLY A 165 -7.65 12.03 13.75
C GLY A 165 -6.90 12.81 12.65
N VAL A 166 -7.24 14.07 12.39
CA VAL A 166 -6.71 14.82 11.24
C VAL A 166 -5.20 15.03 11.32
N LYS A 167 -4.66 15.26 12.51
CA LYS A 167 -3.21 15.41 12.72
C LYS A 167 -2.47 14.12 12.41
N LEU A 168 -3.03 12.98 12.81
CA LEU A 168 -2.48 11.66 12.52
C LEU A 168 -2.49 11.36 11.01
N LEU A 169 -3.55 11.75 10.29
CA LEU A 169 -3.63 11.59 8.84
C LEU A 169 -2.55 12.40 8.12
N GLY A 170 -2.27 13.61 8.57
CA GLY A 170 -1.18 14.44 8.05
C GLY A 170 0.19 13.80 8.23
N GLU A 171 0.45 13.17 9.38
CA GLU A 171 1.71 12.46 9.65
C GLU A 171 1.87 11.19 8.78
N ILE A 172 0.79 10.49 8.48
CA ILE A 172 0.80 9.28 7.62
C ILE A 172 1.14 9.63 6.17
N THR A 173 0.74 10.81 5.72
CA THR A 173 0.87 11.22 4.31
C THR A 173 2.15 11.98 4.00
N THR A 174 2.90 12.42 5.01
CA THR A 174 4.24 13.01 4.80
C THR A 174 5.27 11.93 4.46
N PRO A 175 6.13 12.18 3.44
CA PRO A 175 7.13 11.24 2.96
C PRO A 175 8.20 10.91 4.01
#